data_429dd2353b438d32134967cb5dbbad73
#
_entry.id   429dd2353b438d32134967cb5dbbad73
#
_cell.length_a   1.000
_cell.length_b   1.000
_cell.length_c   1.000
_cell.angle_alpha   90.00
_cell.angle_beta   90.00
_cell.angle_gamma   90.00
#
_symmetry.space_group_name_H-M   'P 1'
#
loop_
_entity.id
_entity.type
_entity.pdbx_description
1 polymer ?
#
loop_
_entity_poly.entity_id
_entity_poly.type
_entity_poly.pdbx_seq_one_letter_code
_entity_poly.pdbx_strand_id
1 'polypeptide(L)'
;MYGQVDEWVGAQKFPGGKTAVQVSGGGMSTSYWGLKGAEDLGNGYKAIFTLEGFFRAQNGQYGRFTGDTTFSRNAYVGIESPYGTVTAGRLTTHLFVSTILFNPFIDSYVFSPMVYHVYLGLGTFPTYSTDQGVTGDSGWNNAVQYQSPNFNGLSASAMYALGNTTQNGAKKWSGQVLYFHGPFAATAVYQYVNFNNSPGDLGSFDSSGVPGLKAQSVAQLGVSYDLKYVKLFGQYMYTHNDQTLTSWHVNTAQGGVSVPFGPGTVMASYAYSRDGGGFDQTRQTAAVGYDYPLSRRTDIYAAYLYDHISNQSSGNTYGVGLRAKF
;
A
#
# COMPACT_ATOMS: atom_id res chain seq x y z
N MET A 1 -8.17 -21.95 -4.60
CA MET A 1 -8.78 -20.73 -4.08
C MET A 1 -8.08 -20.38 -2.78
N TYR A 2 -7.89 -19.11 -2.47
CA TYR A 2 -7.23 -18.61 -1.27
C TYR A 2 -7.71 -17.21 -0.97
N GLY A 3 -7.47 -16.73 0.24
CA GLY A 3 -7.87 -15.38 0.63
C GLY A 3 -7.85 -15.16 2.13
N GLN A 4 -8.45 -14.06 2.53
CA GLN A 4 -8.65 -13.72 3.94
C GLN A 4 -9.87 -12.83 4.13
N VAL A 5 -10.45 -12.95 5.30
CA VAL A 5 -11.49 -12.05 5.82
C VAL A 5 -10.93 -11.38 7.06
N ASP A 6 -10.99 -10.07 7.11
CA ASP A 6 -10.53 -9.24 8.24
C ASP A 6 -11.60 -8.20 8.55
N GLU A 7 -12.21 -8.31 9.72
CA GLU A 7 -13.23 -7.39 10.21
C GLU A 7 -12.87 -6.89 11.60
N TRP A 8 -13.13 -5.61 11.83
CA TRP A 8 -12.91 -5.00 13.12
C TRP A 8 -14.12 -4.17 13.58
N VAL A 9 -14.23 -4.01 14.88
CA VAL A 9 -15.21 -3.17 15.53
C VAL A 9 -14.50 -2.15 16.40
N GLY A 10 -14.93 -0.91 16.33
CA GLY A 10 -14.30 0.16 17.10
C GLY A 10 -14.77 1.53 16.71
N ALA A 11 -13.99 2.54 17.05
CA ALA A 11 -14.25 3.92 16.71
C ALA A 11 -13.10 4.49 15.88
N GLN A 12 -13.43 5.27 14.86
CA GLN A 12 -12.50 5.95 13.99
C GLN A 12 -12.82 7.43 13.88
N LYS A 13 -11.81 8.25 14.04
CA LYS A 13 -11.87 9.68 13.81
C LYS A 13 -10.63 10.09 13.03
N PHE A 14 -10.81 10.62 11.84
CA PHE A 14 -9.74 11.29 11.09
C PHE A 14 -9.48 12.70 11.62
N PRO A 15 -8.27 13.27 11.42
CA PRO A 15 -8.01 14.67 11.72
C PRO A 15 -9.07 15.59 11.12
N GLY A 16 -9.55 16.57 11.90
CA GLY A 16 -10.61 17.48 11.49
C GLY A 16 -12.02 16.85 11.40
N GLY A 17 -12.14 15.53 11.44
CA GLY A 17 -13.39 14.81 11.28
C GLY A 17 -14.18 14.58 12.57
N LYS A 18 -15.30 13.86 12.43
CA LYS A 18 -16.13 13.38 13.55
C LYS A 18 -15.82 11.90 13.83
N THR A 19 -16.05 11.47 15.06
CA THR A 19 -15.92 10.05 15.43
C THR A 19 -17.07 9.25 14.84
N ALA A 20 -16.75 8.13 14.20
CA ALA A 20 -17.69 7.10 13.77
C ALA A 20 -17.41 5.81 14.55
N VAL A 21 -18.46 5.20 15.11
CA VAL A 21 -18.41 3.85 15.68
C VAL A 21 -18.91 2.89 14.60
N GLN A 22 -18.14 1.85 14.31
CA GLN A 22 -18.42 1.03 13.14
C GLN A 22 -17.92 -0.41 13.28
N VAL A 23 -18.53 -1.30 12.49
CA VAL A 23 -17.93 -2.55 12.04
C VAL A 23 -17.42 -2.30 10.64
N SER A 24 -16.17 -2.63 10.36
CA SER A 24 -15.56 -2.38 9.05
C SER A 24 -14.48 -3.42 8.72
N GLY A 25 -14.24 -3.63 7.45
CA GLY A 25 -13.19 -4.51 6.97
C GLY A 25 -11.81 -3.88 7.02
N GLY A 26 -10.78 -4.73 6.98
CA GLY A 26 -9.42 -4.29 6.72
C GLY A 26 -8.67 -3.70 7.92
N GLY A 27 -9.02 -4.12 9.14
CA GLY A 27 -8.36 -3.63 10.35
C GLY A 27 -6.84 -3.86 10.33
N MET A 28 -6.40 -5.10 10.12
CA MET A 28 -4.98 -5.42 9.94
C MET A 28 -4.61 -5.67 8.48
N SER A 29 -5.57 -6.10 7.65
CA SER A 29 -5.34 -6.34 6.23
C SER A 29 -6.66 -6.32 5.46
N THR A 30 -6.66 -5.79 4.25
CA THR A 30 -7.89 -5.74 3.44
C THR A 30 -8.37 -7.14 3.07
N SER A 31 -9.67 -7.40 3.25
CA SER A 31 -10.30 -8.68 2.88
C SER A 31 -10.25 -8.89 1.37
N TYR A 32 -9.80 -10.08 0.95
CA TYR A 32 -9.75 -10.46 -0.47
C TYR A 32 -9.90 -11.96 -0.66
N TRP A 33 -10.29 -12.36 -1.86
CA TRP A 33 -10.24 -13.74 -2.33
C TRP A 33 -9.52 -13.81 -3.67
N GLY A 34 -9.01 -14.99 -4.02
CA GLY A 34 -8.29 -15.17 -5.27
C GLY A 34 -8.21 -16.57 -5.79
N LEU A 35 -7.93 -16.64 -7.07
CA LEU A 35 -7.59 -17.84 -7.83
C LEU A 35 -6.21 -17.65 -8.43
N LYS A 36 -5.37 -18.65 -8.35
CA LYS A 36 -4.09 -18.71 -9.05
C LYS A 36 -3.83 -20.10 -9.59
N GLY A 37 -3.10 -20.16 -10.68
CA GLY A 37 -2.69 -21.43 -11.28
C GLY A 37 -1.33 -21.30 -11.94
N ALA A 38 -0.70 -22.44 -12.13
CA ALA A 38 0.54 -22.58 -12.88
C ALA A 38 0.49 -23.85 -13.72
N GLU A 39 0.92 -23.75 -14.98
CA GLU A 39 1.08 -24.88 -15.89
C GLU A 39 2.56 -25.01 -16.26
N ASP A 40 3.10 -26.20 -16.08
CA ASP A 40 4.50 -26.50 -16.43
C ASP A 40 4.59 -26.67 -17.96
N LEU A 41 5.39 -25.82 -18.59
CA LEU A 41 5.65 -25.85 -20.03
C LEU A 41 6.94 -26.63 -20.41
N GLY A 42 7.61 -27.19 -19.40
CA GLY A 42 8.89 -27.84 -19.58
C GLY A 42 10.09 -26.90 -19.57
N ASN A 43 11.28 -27.46 -19.47
CA ASN A 43 12.57 -26.73 -19.47
C ASN A 43 12.66 -25.58 -18.47
N GLY A 44 11.93 -25.66 -17.34
CA GLY A 44 11.91 -24.63 -16.29
C GLY A 44 11.00 -23.43 -16.60
N TYR A 45 10.17 -23.52 -17.63
CA TYR A 45 9.16 -22.50 -17.95
C TYR A 45 7.80 -22.90 -17.40
N LYS A 46 7.04 -21.91 -16.87
CA LYS A 46 5.67 -22.09 -16.43
C LYS A 46 4.80 -20.94 -16.93
N ALA A 47 3.62 -21.26 -17.42
CA ALA A 47 2.55 -20.27 -17.56
C ALA A 47 1.87 -20.08 -16.21
N ILE A 48 1.67 -18.83 -15.80
CA ILE A 48 1.06 -18.51 -14.52
C ILE A 48 -0.09 -17.53 -14.72
N PHE A 49 -1.08 -17.60 -13.82
CA PHE A 49 -2.10 -16.56 -13.73
C PHE A 49 -2.49 -16.30 -12.27
N THR A 50 -2.99 -15.10 -12.02
CA THR A 50 -3.57 -14.70 -10.74
C THR A 50 -4.78 -13.80 -11.00
N LEU A 51 -5.89 -14.07 -10.30
CA LEU A 51 -7.08 -13.25 -10.27
C LEU A 51 -7.47 -13.03 -8.81
N GLU A 52 -7.44 -11.79 -8.34
CA GLU A 52 -7.71 -11.43 -6.94
C GLU A 52 -8.65 -10.25 -6.86
N GLY A 53 -9.68 -10.39 -6.04
CA GLY A 53 -10.66 -9.33 -5.78
C GLY A 53 -10.76 -8.98 -4.31
N PHE A 54 -10.73 -7.68 -4.00
CA PHE A 54 -11.09 -7.19 -2.68
C PHE A 54 -12.61 -7.28 -2.49
N PHE A 55 -13.03 -7.37 -1.24
CA PHE A 55 -14.44 -7.28 -0.87
C PHE A 55 -14.59 -6.66 0.53
N ARG A 56 -15.78 -6.18 0.80
CA ARG A 56 -16.17 -5.56 2.07
C ARG A 56 -17.12 -6.49 2.79
N ALA A 57 -16.60 -7.26 3.76
CA ALA A 57 -17.41 -8.27 4.45
C ALA A 57 -18.51 -7.63 5.30
N GLN A 58 -18.30 -6.43 5.85
CA GLN A 58 -19.30 -5.72 6.65
C GLN A 58 -20.60 -5.38 5.89
N ASN A 59 -20.61 -5.42 4.56
CA ASN A 59 -21.81 -5.12 3.78
C ASN A 59 -22.02 -6.01 2.55
N GLY A 60 -21.13 -7.00 2.34
CA GLY A 60 -21.21 -7.98 1.24
C GLY A 60 -20.87 -7.43 -0.15
N GLN A 61 -20.35 -6.21 -0.26
CA GLN A 61 -20.01 -5.61 -1.55
C GLN A 61 -18.59 -6.00 -1.99
N TYR A 62 -18.40 -6.17 -3.29
CA TYR A 62 -17.06 -6.35 -3.87
C TYR A 62 -16.27 -5.04 -3.89
N GLY A 63 -14.94 -5.17 -4.03
CA GLY A 63 -14.03 -4.03 -4.13
C GLY A 63 -13.78 -3.32 -2.80
N ARG A 64 -12.91 -2.32 -2.83
CA ARG A 64 -12.52 -1.51 -1.66
C ARG A 64 -13.53 -0.40 -1.38
N PHE A 65 -14.23 0.04 -2.44
CA PHE A 65 -15.23 1.12 -2.41
C PHE A 65 -16.29 0.89 -3.48
N THR A 66 -17.35 1.68 -3.47
CA THR A 66 -18.42 1.58 -4.46
C THR A 66 -17.92 2.00 -5.85
N GLY A 67 -18.07 1.10 -6.83
CA GLY A 67 -17.57 1.31 -8.19
C GLY A 67 -16.16 0.74 -8.45
N ASP A 68 -15.53 0.09 -7.48
CA ASP A 68 -14.29 -0.66 -7.70
C ASP A 68 -14.54 -1.88 -8.59
N THR A 69 -13.48 -2.44 -9.18
CA THR A 69 -13.58 -3.60 -10.08
C THR A 69 -13.63 -4.92 -9.30
N THR A 70 -14.17 -5.98 -9.92
CA THR A 70 -14.23 -7.32 -9.32
C THR A 70 -12.84 -7.86 -8.99
N PHE A 71 -11.90 -7.77 -9.93
CA PHE A 71 -10.51 -8.16 -9.71
C PHE A 71 -9.65 -6.93 -9.39
N SER A 72 -9.96 -6.30 -8.26
CA SER A 72 -9.38 -5.02 -7.88
C SER A 72 -7.96 -5.10 -7.30
N ARG A 73 -7.49 -6.30 -6.88
CA ARG A 73 -6.16 -6.50 -6.29
C ARG A 73 -5.11 -6.83 -7.34
N ASN A 74 -5.16 -8.02 -7.91
CA ASN A 74 -4.31 -8.47 -9.02
C ASN A 74 -5.15 -9.21 -10.06
N ALA A 75 -4.84 -9.01 -11.35
CA ALA A 75 -5.45 -9.75 -12.45
C ALA A 75 -4.44 -9.81 -13.60
N TYR A 76 -3.68 -10.89 -13.67
CA TYR A 76 -2.61 -11.00 -14.64
C TYR A 76 -2.37 -12.45 -15.11
N VAL A 77 -1.71 -12.56 -16.25
CA VAL A 77 -1.09 -13.77 -16.77
C VAL A 77 0.41 -13.51 -16.93
N GLY A 78 1.22 -14.55 -16.90
CA GLY A 78 2.66 -14.40 -17.07
C GLY A 78 3.41 -15.68 -17.40
N ILE A 79 4.69 -15.53 -17.65
CA ILE A 79 5.64 -16.61 -17.84
C ILE A 79 6.73 -16.50 -16.76
N GLU A 80 6.87 -17.55 -15.99
CA GLU A 80 8.00 -17.77 -15.09
C GLU A 80 9.06 -18.59 -15.84
N SER A 81 10.33 -18.22 -15.71
CA SER A 81 11.45 -18.87 -16.36
C SER A 81 12.69 -18.85 -15.45
N PRO A 82 13.75 -19.62 -15.74
CA PRO A 82 15.03 -19.53 -15.03
C PRO A 82 15.69 -18.15 -15.11
N TYR A 83 15.29 -17.33 -16.07
CA TYR A 83 15.83 -15.98 -16.29
C TYR A 83 15.00 -14.88 -15.64
N GLY A 84 13.90 -15.22 -14.98
CA GLY A 84 12.98 -14.29 -14.33
C GLY A 84 11.53 -14.49 -14.77
N THR A 85 10.67 -13.61 -14.30
CA THR A 85 9.23 -13.68 -14.53
C THR A 85 8.75 -12.44 -15.24
N VAL A 86 7.96 -12.64 -16.30
CA VAL A 86 7.23 -11.55 -16.98
C VAL A 86 5.75 -11.74 -16.72
N THR A 87 5.08 -10.68 -16.27
CA THR A 87 3.63 -10.66 -16.03
C THR A 87 2.98 -9.48 -16.73
N ALA A 88 1.73 -9.64 -17.16
CA ALA A 88 0.96 -8.60 -17.82
C ALA A 88 -0.49 -8.58 -17.33
N GLY A 89 -1.01 -7.40 -16.99
CA GLY A 89 -2.37 -7.20 -16.50
C GLY A 89 -2.49 -6.09 -15.46
N ARG A 90 -3.33 -6.30 -14.46
CA ARG A 90 -3.39 -5.48 -13.25
C ARG A 90 -2.41 -6.01 -12.22
N LEU A 91 -1.47 -5.19 -11.81
CA LEU A 91 -0.35 -5.56 -10.95
C LEU A 91 -0.24 -4.62 -9.76
N THR A 92 0.06 -5.17 -8.59
CA THR A 92 0.39 -4.39 -7.39
C THR A 92 1.67 -3.59 -7.61
N THR A 93 1.69 -2.31 -7.22
CA THR A 93 2.83 -1.41 -7.43
C THR A 93 4.03 -1.78 -6.54
N HIS A 94 5.23 -1.53 -7.03
CA HIS A 94 6.46 -1.72 -6.26
C HIS A 94 6.49 -0.86 -4.99
N LEU A 95 5.96 0.36 -5.07
CA LEU A 95 5.85 1.26 -3.92
C LEU A 95 4.96 0.68 -2.82
N PHE A 96 3.81 0.08 -3.19
CA PHE A 96 2.94 -0.57 -2.22
C PHE A 96 3.63 -1.78 -1.58
N VAL A 97 4.25 -2.64 -2.39
CA VAL A 97 5.03 -3.79 -1.88
C VAL A 97 6.11 -3.34 -0.91
N SER A 98 6.87 -2.31 -1.23
CA SER A 98 7.89 -1.75 -0.34
C SER A 98 7.28 -1.21 0.95
N THR A 99 6.20 -0.43 0.86
CA THR A 99 5.53 0.16 2.02
C THR A 99 5.06 -0.92 3.02
N ILE A 100 4.48 -2.01 2.53
CA ILE A 100 3.92 -3.05 3.39
C ILE A 100 4.98 -3.99 3.98
N LEU A 101 6.09 -4.22 3.29
CA LEU A 101 7.14 -5.13 3.76
C LEU A 101 8.00 -4.55 4.89
N PHE A 102 8.10 -3.24 4.98
CA PHE A 102 9.02 -2.54 5.88
C PHE A 102 8.33 -1.74 6.98
N ASN A 103 7.11 -2.17 7.37
CA ASN A 103 6.43 -1.64 8.56
C ASN A 103 5.75 -2.76 9.36
N PRO A 104 5.56 -2.60 10.67
CA PRO A 104 5.02 -3.66 11.53
C PRO A 104 3.53 -3.93 11.32
N PHE A 105 2.75 -2.95 10.84
CA PHE A 105 1.31 -3.08 10.59
C PHE A 105 0.98 -3.52 9.16
N ILE A 106 1.98 -3.95 8.39
CA ILE A 106 1.88 -4.49 7.04
C ILE A 106 1.00 -3.61 6.14
N ASP A 107 -0.11 -4.13 5.63
CA ASP A 107 -1.01 -3.48 4.68
C ASP A 107 -2.30 -2.92 5.34
N SER A 108 -2.26 -2.67 6.65
CA SER A 108 -3.40 -2.07 7.36
C SER A 108 -3.70 -0.66 6.87
N TYR A 109 -4.87 -0.47 6.29
CA TYR A 109 -5.41 0.86 5.96
C TYR A 109 -6.09 1.54 7.16
N VAL A 110 -6.11 0.88 8.34
CA VAL A 110 -6.75 1.38 9.56
C VAL A 110 -5.74 1.72 10.63
N PHE A 111 -4.64 0.94 10.76
CA PHE A 111 -3.70 1.07 11.86
C PHE A 111 -2.23 1.22 11.44
N SER A 112 -1.90 1.26 10.14
CA SER A 112 -0.53 1.47 9.69
C SER A 112 -0.20 2.95 9.49
N PRO A 113 0.67 3.58 10.33
CA PRO A 113 1.09 4.96 10.12
C PRO A 113 1.68 5.20 8.73
N MET A 114 2.50 4.29 8.21
CA MET A 114 3.09 4.48 6.88
C MET A 114 2.05 4.40 5.77
N VAL A 115 1.09 3.46 5.84
CA VAL A 115 -0.01 3.38 4.86
C VAL A 115 -0.86 4.65 4.90
N TYR A 116 -1.11 5.20 6.09
CA TYR A 116 -1.79 6.50 6.25
C TYR A 116 -1.06 7.63 5.51
N HIS A 117 0.26 7.69 5.63
CA HIS A 117 1.06 8.73 4.99
C HIS A 117 1.23 8.53 3.48
N VAL A 118 1.15 7.30 3.00
CA VAL A 118 1.34 6.98 1.57
C VAL A 118 0.03 6.97 0.79
N TYR A 119 -1.02 6.37 1.33
CA TYR A 119 -2.24 6.04 0.58
C TYR A 119 -3.53 6.66 1.11
N LEU A 120 -3.54 7.14 2.35
CA LEU A 120 -4.70 7.83 2.89
C LEU A 120 -4.42 9.31 2.91
N GLY A 121 -4.80 9.96 1.84
CA GLY A 121 -4.93 11.40 1.81
C GLY A 121 -5.92 11.86 2.88
N LEU A 122 -5.81 13.11 3.28
CA LEU A 122 -6.65 13.69 4.31
C LEU A 122 -8.05 13.85 3.83
N GLY A 123 -8.87 12.95 4.27
CA GLY A 123 -10.27 12.81 3.91
C GLY A 123 -11.19 13.96 4.26
N THR A 124 -10.80 15.20 4.08
CA THR A 124 -11.72 16.31 4.07
C THR A 124 -11.74 16.95 2.71
N PHE A 125 -12.50 16.36 1.80
CA PHE A 125 -12.96 17.11 0.66
C PHE A 125 -13.69 18.39 1.12
N PRO A 126 -13.47 19.53 0.50
CA PRO A 126 -12.88 19.74 -0.82
C PRO A 126 -11.47 20.34 -0.80
N THR A 127 -10.80 20.31 0.29
CA THR A 127 -9.39 20.68 0.27
C THR A 127 -8.69 19.53 -0.44
N TYR A 128 -8.26 19.81 -1.63
CA TYR A 128 -7.24 19.00 -2.28
C TYR A 128 -6.15 18.85 -1.26
N SER A 129 -6.21 17.75 -0.58
CA SER A 129 -5.17 17.44 0.32
C SER A 129 -4.00 17.12 -0.58
N THR A 130 -3.26 18.05 -0.77
CA THR A 130 -1.91 18.06 -1.17
C THR A 130 -1.11 17.28 -0.23
N ASP A 131 -1.83 16.48 0.34
CA ASP A 131 -1.62 15.57 1.35
C ASP A 131 -0.53 14.68 0.90
N GLN A 132 0.47 14.90 1.37
CA GLN A 132 1.53 14.12 1.93
C GLN A 132 1.65 12.67 1.38
N GLY A 133 0.63 12.16 0.72
CA GLY A 133 0.56 10.81 0.18
C GLY A 133 0.82 10.70 -1.31
N VAL A 134 0.80 9.48 -1.76
CA VAL A 134 0.84 9.12 -3.17
C VAL A 134 -0.57 9.21 -3.75
N THR A 135 -0.73 10.02 -4.78
CA THR A 135 -1.96 10.04 -5.55
C THR A 135 -1.98 8.85 -6.51
N GLY A 136 -3.11 8.22 -6.64
CA GLY A 136 -3.29 7.04 -7.49
C GLY A 136 -3.52 5.76 -6.69
N ASP A 137 -3.48 4.62 -7.36
CA ASP A 137 -3.80 3.31 -6.79
C ASP A 137 -2.55 2.55 -6.35
N SER A 138 -2.72 1.62 -5.41
CA SER A 138 -1.73 0.61 -5.04
C SER A 138 -1.51 -0.48 -6.10
N GLY A 139 -2.32 -0.50 -7.14
CA GLY A 139 -2.23 -1.40 -8.29
C GLY A 139 -2.41 -0.65 -9.60
N TRP A 140 -1.65 -1.00 -10.63
CA TRP A 140 -1.77 -0.42 -11.96
C TRP A 140 -2.41 -1.37 -12.95
N ASN A 141 -3.35 -0.83 -13.73
CA ASN A 141 -3.94 -1.50 -14.88
C ASN A 141 -3.01 -1.40 -16.12
N ASN A 142 -3.21 -2.29 -17.09
CA ASN A 142 -2.47 -2.31 -18.36
C ASN A 142 -0.95 -2.31 -18.16
N ALA A 143 -0.49 -2.99 -17.13
CA ALA A 143 0.91 -3.02 -16.74
C ALA A 143 1.60 -4.29 -17.25
N VAL A 144 2.88 -4.14 -17.58
CA VAL A 144 3.82 -5.24 -17.80
C VAL A 144 4.94 -5.10 -16.80
N GLN A 145 5.31 -6.21 -16.17
CA GLN A 145 6.39 -6.27 -15.19
C GLN A 145 7.37 -7.37 -15.56
N TYR A 146 8.64 -7.07 -15.39
CA TYR A 146 9.70 -8.08 -15.30
C TYR A 146 10.24 -8.11 -13.87
N GLN A 147 10.45 -9.31 -13.36
CA GLN A 147 11.12 -9.58 -12.09
C GLN A 147 12.28 -10.54 -12.33
N SER A 148 13.47 -10.17 -11.86
CA SER A 148 14.67 -10.98 -11.97
C SER A 148 14.56 -12.25 -11.11
N PRO A 149 15.36 -13.27 -11.38
CA PRO A 149 15.65 -14.33 -10.39
C PRO A 149 16.23 -13.75 -9.11
N ASN A 150 16.21 -14.56 -8.05
CA ASN A 150 16.87 -14.21 -6.80
C ASN A 150 18.36 -14.54 -6.88
N PHE A 151 19.21 -13.53 -6.72
CA PHE A 151 20.65 -13.66 -6.69
C PHE A 151 21.17 -13.55 -5.25
N ASN A 152 21.13 -14.64 -4.50
CA ASN A 152 21.58 -14.68 -3.10
C ASN A 152 20.93 -13.62 -2.21
N GLY A 153 19.61 -13.51 -2.31
CA GLY A 153 18.81 -12.54 -1.56
C GLY A 153 18.49 -11.25 -2.32
N LEU A 154 19.23 -10.94 -3.37
CA LEU A 154 19.00 -9.75 -4.21
C LEU A 154 18.06 -10.10 -5.36
N SER A 155 17.03 -9.28 -5.55
CA SER A 155 16.16 -9.28 -6.74
C SER A 155 15.86 -7.86 -7.19
N ALA A 156 15.60 -7.71 -8.47
CA ALA A 156 15.23 -6.44 -9.08
C ALA A 156 13.97 -6.62 -9.93
N SER A 157 13.15 -5.60 -10.02
CA SER A 157 11.96 -5.59 -10.87
C SER A 157 11.74 -4.23 -11.52
N ALA A 158 11.13 -4.27 -12.69
CA ALA A 158 10.72 -3.07 -13.43
C ALA A 158 9.29 -3.27 -13.93
N MET A 159 8.47 -2.24 -13.82
CA MET A 159 7.07 -2.23 -14.25
C MET A 159 6.81 -1.00 -15.11
N TYR A 160 6.04 -1.20 -16.15
CA TYR A 160 5.55 -0.13 -17.00
C TYR A 160 4.05 -0.33 -17.23
N ALA A 161 3.25 0.70 -16.96
CA ALA A 161 1.83 0.72 -17.28
C ALA A 161 1.59 1.60 -18.51
N LEU A 162 1.01 0.98 -19.54
CA LEU A 162 0.61 1.65 -20.76
C LEU A 162 -0.61 2.52 -20.45
N GLY A 163 -0.52 3.79 -20.73
CA GLY A 163 -1.69 4.64 -20.70
C GLY A 163 -2.70 4.14 -21.73
N ASN A 164 -3.91 3.84 -21.28
CA ASN A 164 -4.96 3.29 -22.14
C ASN A 164 -5.66 4.41 -22.90
N THR A 165 -4.95 5.12 -23.78
CA THR A 165 -5.59 6.21 -24.47
C THR A 165 -5.03 6.46 -25.84
N THR A 166 -5.88 7.04 -26.66
CA THR A 166 -5.56 7.56 -27.97
C THR A 166 -4.73 8.84 -27.91
N GLN A 167 -4.73 9.55 -26.77
CA GLN A 167 -4.00 10.81 -26.61
C GLN A 167 -3.49 10.96 -25.17
N ASN A 168 -2.19 11.14 -24.98
CA ASN A 168 -1.52 11.50 -23.72
C ASN A 168 -1.87 10.64 -22.50
N GLY A 169 -2.05 9.34 -22.70
CA GLY A 169 -2.43 8.44 -21.62
C GLY A 169 -1.51 8.50 -20.41
N ALA A 170 -2.08 8.23 -19.25
CA ALA A 170 -1.41 8.21 -17.98
C ALA A 170 -0.35 7.09 -17.94
N LYS A 171 0.85 7.40 -18.42
CA LYS A 171 2.00 6.48 -18.41
C LYS A 171 2.59 6.42 -17.03
N LYS A 172 2.88 5.21 -16.57
CA LYS A 172 3.46 4.96 -15.25
C LYS A 172 4.61 3.99 -15.40
N TRP A 173 5.65 4.19 -14.61
CA TRP A 173 6.73 3.23 -14.54
C TRP A 173 7.35 3.21 -13.14
N SER A 174 7.91 2.09 -12.77
CA SER A 174 8.60 1.92 -11.50
C SER A 174 9.69 0.89 -11.60
N GLY A 175 10.72 1.07 -10.77
CA GLY A 175 11.76 0.10 -10.54
C GLY A 175 11.91 -0.18 -9.06
N GLN A 176 12.23 -1.41 -8.71
CA GLN A 176 12.46 -1.85 -7.34
C GLN A 176 13.67 -2.75 -7.27
N VAL A 177 14.44 -2.59 -6.20
CA VAL A 177 15.43 -3.56 -5.75
C VAL A 177 15.03 -4.04 -4.36
N LEU A 178 15.04 -5.35 -4.16
CA LEU A 178 14.78 -6.00 -2.88
C LEU A 178 16.00 -6.84 -2.50
N TYR A 179 16.39 -6.75 -1.24
CA TYR A 179 17.43 -7.55 -0.66
C TYR A 179 16.97 -8.19 0.64
N PHE A 180 17.06 -9.52 0.73
CA PHE A 180 16.73 -10.30 1.93
C PHE A 180 17.88 -11.28 2.19
N HIS A 181 18.65 -11.06 3.25
CA HIS A 181 19.74 -11.96 3.62
C HIS A 181 19.88 -12.03 5.14
N GLY A 182 19.67 -13.24 5.69
CA GLY A 182 19.70 -13.45 7.14
C GLY A 182 18.70 -12.55 7.87
N PRO A 183 19.14 -11.82 8.90
CA PRO A 183 18.25 -10.92 9.66
C PRO A 183 17.99 -9.59 8.97
N PHE A 184 18.74 -9.23 7.94
CA PHE A 184 18.66 -7.94 7.27
C PHE A 184 17.82 -8.01 6.00
N ALA A 185 16.94 -7.02 5.83
CA ALA A 185 16.25 -6.78 4.57
C ALA A 185 16.26 -5.29 4.22
N ALA A 186 16.32 -4.99 2.93
CA ALA A 186 16.29 -3.62 2.41
C ALA A 186 15.55 -3.54 1.08
N THR A 187 15.06 -2.37 0.76
CA THR A 187 14.44 -2.05 -0.54
C THR A 187 14.80 -0.64 -0.97
N ALA A 188 14.87 -0.46 -2.27
CA ALA A 188 14.87 0.84 -2.92
C ALA A 188 13.85 0.83 -4.06
N VAL A 189 12.98 1.83 -4.11
CA VAL A 189 11.94 1.97 -5.12
C VAL A 189 12.00 3.37 -5.70
N TYR A 190 11.84 3.45 -7.02
CA TYR A 190 11.48 4.67 -7.70
C TYR A 190 10.22 4.45 -8.53
N GLN A 191 9.27 5.38 -8.42
CA GLN A 191 8.01 5.33 -9.14
C GLN A 191 7.72 6.69 -9.78
N TYR A 192 7.26 6.67 -11.02
CA TYR A 192 6.80 7.84 -11.74
C TYR A 192 5.40 7.61 -12.28
N VAL A 193 4.51 8.56 -12.04
CA VAL A 193 3.12 8.54 -12.51
C VAL A 193 2.85 9.83 -13.25
N ASN A 194 2.48 9.74 -14.51
CA ASN A 194 1.93 10.85 -15.28
C ASN A 194 0.40 10.71 -15.25
N PHE A 195 -0.29 11.72 -14.72
CA PHE A 195 -1.73 11.69 -14.58
C PHE A 195 -2.41 12.20 -15.86
N ASN A 196 -3.50 11.54 -16.22
CA ASN A 196 -4.42 12.06 -17.20
C ASN A 196 -5.66 12.60 -16.47
N ASN A 197 -5.83 13.91 -16.51
CA ASN A 197 -6.96 14.59 -15.90
C ASN A 197 -8.08 14.89 -16.93
N SER A 198 -7.98 14.32 -18.14
CA SER A 198 -9.02 14.48 -19.15
C SER A 198 -10.23 13.58 -18.88
N PRO A 199 -11.46 14.05 -19.07
CA PRO A 199 -12.64 13.22 -18.94
C PRO A 199 -12.59 12.01 -19.89
N GLY A 200 -12.92 10.83 -19.39
CA GLY A 200 -13.01 9.60 -20.20
C GLY A 200 -11.76 8.72 -20.18
N ASP A 201 -10.68 9.14 -19.59
CA ASP A 201 -9.52 8.28 -19.38
C ASP A 201 -9.61 7.55 -18.05
N LEU A 202 -9.30 6.26 -18.10
CA LEU A 202 -9.11 5.32 -16.98
C LEU A 202 -9.71 5.80 -15.66
N GLY A 203 -10.47 5.06 -15.00
CA GLY A 203 -11.23 5.42 -13.81
C GLY A 203 -10.53 6.37 -12.82
N SER A 204 -11.19 6.75 -11.78
CA SER A 204 -10.81 7.78 -10.81
C SER A 204 -9.37 7.73 -10.23
N PHE A 205 -8.67 6.60 -10.38
CA PHE A 205 -7.30 6.42 -9.90
C PHE A 205 -6.20 6.81 -10.88
N ASP A 206 -6.53 6.97 -12.14
CA ASP A 206 -5.59 7.47 -13.14
C ASP A 206 -5.71 9.00 -13.33
N SER A 207 -6.78 9.57 -12.78
CA SER A 207 -6.90 10.99 -12.51
C SER A 207 -6.28 11.29 -11.14
N SER A 208 -5.52 12.35 -11.03
CA SER A 208 -4.97 12.77 -9.71
C SER A 208 -6.06 13.23 -8.74
N GLY A 209 -7.23 13.63 -9.23
CA GLY A 209 -8.22 14.35 -8.44
C GLY A 209 -7.76 15.73 -7.96
N VAL A 210 -6.53 16.12 -8.26
CA VAL A 210 -5.92 17.40 -7.88
C VAL A 210 -5.81 18.29 -9.10
N PRO A 211 -6.46 19.44 -9.13
CA PRO A 211 -6.42 20.34 -10.29
C PRO A 211 -5.01 20.74 -10.65
N GLY A 212 -4.66 20.53 -11.91
CA GLY A 212 -3.38 20.93 -12.47
C GLY A 212 -2.20 20.03 -12.10
N LEU A 213 -2.38 18.97 -11.31
CA LEU A 213 -1.34 17.98 -11.07
C LEU A 213 -1.10 17.16 -12.35
N LYS A 214 0.13 17.18 -12.84
CA LYS A 214 0.54 16.54 -14.08
C LYS A 214 1.24 15.22 -13.83
N ALA A 215 2.16 15.23 -12.88
CA ALA A 215 2.98 14.07 -12.59
C ALA A 215 3.36 14.00 -11.12
N GLN A 216 3.65 12.81 -10.68
CA GLN A 216 4.21 12.54 -9.36
C GLN A 216 5.38 11.58 -9.50
N SER A 217 6.48 11.87 -8.83
CA SER A 217 7.59 10.94 -8.68
C SER A 217 7.81 10.63 -7.20
N VAL A 218 8.12 9.38 -6.91
CA VAL A 218 8.35 8.90 -5.55
C VAL A 218 9.62 8.09 -5.51
N ALA A 219 10.52 8.43 -4.59
CA ALA A 219 11.66 7.61 -4.22
C ALA A 219 11.47 7.12 -2.79
N GLN A 220 11.60 5.81 -2.56
CA GLN A 220 11.46 5.20 -1.24
C GLN A 220 12.63 4.27 -0.95
N LEU A 221 13.10 4.33 0.28
CA LEU A 221 14.03 3.37 0.89
C LEU A 221 13.35 2.72 2.08
N GLY A 222 13.54 1.42 2.24
CA GLY A 222 13.05 0.67 3.39
C GLY A 222 14.12 -0.27 3.90
N VAL A 223 14.19 -0.43 5.21
CA VAL A 223 15.11 -1.36 5.88
C VAL A 223 14.39 -2.07 7.02
N SER A 224 14.78 -3.32 7.28
CA SER A 224 14.40 -4.00 8.51
C SER A 224 15.53 -4.89 9.01
N TYR A 225 15.58 -5.08 10.33
CA TYR A 225 16.55 -5.95 10.97
C TYR A 225 15.88 -6.78 12.06
N ASP A 226 16.00 -8.10 11.96
CA ASP A 226 15.44 -9.04 12.92
C ASP A 226 16.50 -9.44 13.94
N LEU A 227 16.34 -8.97 15.17
CA LEU A 227 17.20 -9.27 16.32
C LEU A 227 16.73 -10.53 17.10
N LYS A 228 15.77 -11.30 16.55
CA LYS A 228 15.07 -12.44 17.18
C LYS A 228 14.09 -12.05 18.27
N TYR A 229 14.44 -11.13 19.16
CA TYR A 229 13.57 -10.63 20.26
C TYR A 229 12.82 -9.36 19.89
N VAL A 230 13.29 -8.64 18.89
CA VAL A 230 12.65 -7.47 18.32
C VAL A 230 13.02 -7.36 16.85
N LYS A 231 12.05 -7.06 16.01
CA LYS A 231 12.28 -6.68 14.62
C LYS A 231 12.10 -5.18 14.48
N LEU A 232 13.12 -4.53 13.95
CA LEU A 232 13.15 -3.10 13.69
C LEU A 232 12.79 -2.82 12.24
N PHE A 233 12.09 -1.70 12.01
CA PHE A 233 11.68 -1.23 10.67
C PHE A 233 11.99 0.25 10.53
N GLY A 234 12.41 0.64 9.35
CA GLY A 234 12.59 2.04 8.98
C GLY A 234 12.28 2.26 7.51
N GLN A 235 11.61 3.37 7.21
CA GLN A 235 11.33 3.80 5.84
C GLN A 235 11.56 5.31 5.71
N TYR A 236 12.02 5.71 4.54
CA TYR A 236 12.05 7.10 4.11
C TYR A 236 11.52 7.21 2.70
N MET A 237 10.67 8.19 2.46
CA MET A 237 10.05 8.44 1.18
C MET A 237 10.13 9.93 0.84
N TYR A 238 10.54 10.22 -0.38
CA TYR A 238 10.47 11.54 -0.99
C TYR A 238 9.46 11.51 -2.14
N THR A 239 8.44 12.35 -2.04
CA THR A 239 7.42 12.51 -3.08
C THR A 239 7.54 13.90 -3.70
N HIS A 240 7.64 13.98 -5.01
CA HIS A 240 7.62 15.23 -5.75
C HIS A 240 6.39 15.29 -6.65
N ASN A 241 5.65 16.38 -6.55
CA ASN A 241 4.42 16.64 -7.28
C ASN A 241 4.63 17.78 -8.26
N ASP A 242 4.48 17.50 -9.55
CA ASP A 242 4.57 18.50 -10.62
C ASP A 242 3.18 19.01 -10.97
N GLN A 243 2.93 20.27 -10.66
CA GLN A 243 1.66 20.95 -10.93
C GLN A 243 1.86 22.13 -11.85
N THR A 244 0.81 22.54 -12.56
CA THR A 244 0.87 23.60 -13.57
C THR A 244 1.36 24.94 -13.02
N LEU A 245 0.99 25.26 -11.79
CA LEU A 245 1.30 26.57 -11.19
C LEU A 245 2.46 26.50 -10.19
N THR A 246 2.58 25.43 -9.44
CA THR A 246 3.58 25.29 -8.37
C THR A 246 3.86 23.81 -8.13
N SER A 247 5.12 23.43 -8.15
CA SER A 247 5.53 22.08 -7.74
C SER A 247 5.79 22.07 -6.23
N TRP A 248 5.46 20.98 -5.57
CA TRP A 248 5.74 20.77 -4.14
C TRP A 248 6.29 19.38 -3.88
N HIS A 249 6.88 19.19 -2.73
CA HIS A 249 7.45 17.91 -2.34
C HIS A 249 7.09 17.55 -0.90
N VAL A 250 7.09 16.27 -0.62
CA VAL A 250 6.81 15.73 0.71
C VAL A 250 7.93 14.78 1.13
N ASN A 251 8.43 14.99 2.33
CA ASN A 251 9.36 14.07 2.97
C ASN A 251 8.60 13.28 4.04
N THR A 252 8.66 11.96 3.96
CA THR A 252 8.02 11.06 4.91
C THR A 252 9.05 10.11 5.50
N ALA A 253 9.10 10.01 6.82
CA ALA A 253 9.93 9.04 7.52
C ALA A 253 9.07 8.20 8.47
N GLN A 254 9.39 6.92 8.59
CA GLN A 254 8.72 5.99 9.51
C GLN A 254 9.75 5.14 10.22
N GLY A 255 9.51 4.93 11.52
CA GLY A 255 10.17 3.93 12.34
C GLY A 255 9.15 3.01 13.02
N GLY A 256 9.50 1.75 13.20
CA GLY A 256 8.60 0.79 13.83
C GLY A 256 9.30 -0.41 14.42
N VAL A 257 8.60 -1.10 15.29
CA VAL A 257 9.09 -2.31 15.96
C VAL A 257 7.98 -3.37 16.05
N SER A 258 8.39 -4.64 15.99
CA SER A 258 7.56 -5.79 16.34
C SER A 258 8.29 -6.60 17.41
N VAL A 259 7.61 -6.90 18.53
CA VAL A 259 8.17 -7.61 19.67
C VAL A 259 7.31 -8.83 19.96
N PRO A 260 7.82 -10.06 19.87
CA PRO A 260 7.11 -11.24 20.34
C PRO A 260 6.79 -11.08 21.83
N PHE A 261 5.54 -11.25 22.20
CA PHE A 261 5.08 -11.15 23.58
C PHE A 261 4.05 -12.23 23.89
N GLY A 262 4.42 -13.18 24.72
CA GLY A 262 3.62 -14.39 24.91
C GLY A 262 3.43 -15.14 23.60
N PRO A 263 2.22 -15.60 23.25
CA PRO A 263 1.93 -16.27 21.98
C PRO A 263 1.75 -15.29 20.82
N GLY A 264 1.63 -14.00 21.08
CA GLY A 264 1.36 -12.95 20.07
C GLY A 264 2.53 -12.01 19.85
N THR A 265 2.23 -10.88 19.20
CA THR A 265 3.21 -9.86 18.82
C THR A 265 2.68 -8.47 19.17
N VAL A 266 3.44 -7.72 19.95
CA VAL A 266 3.23 -6.28 20.14
C VAL A 266 3.89 -5.54 18.97
N MET A 267 3.18 -4.59 18.38
CA MET A 267 3.63 -3.75 17.29
C MET A 267 3.52 -2.28 17.71
N ALA A 268 4.51 -1.49 17.33
CA ALA A 268 4.44 -0.03 17.43
C ALA A 268 5.09 0.61 16.21
N SER A 269 4.54 1.73 15.76
CA SER A 269 5.07 2.49 14.63
C SER A 269 4.76 3.96 14.76
N TYR A 270 5.67 4.78 14.25
CA TYR A 270 5.50 6.23 14.14
C TYR A 270 5.93 6.68 12.75
N ALA A 271 5.11 7.52 12.13
CA ALA A 271 5.42 8.17 10.87
C ALA A 271 5.29 9.69 10.99
N TYR A 272 6.18 10.40 10.30
CA TYR A 272 6.19 11.85 10.19
C TYR A 272 6.34 12.26 8.74
N SER A 273 5.48 13.17 8.30
CA SER A 273 5.58 13.81 6.98
C SER A 273 5.66 15.32 7.11
N ARG A 274 6.41 15.93 6.22
CA ARG A 274 6.46 17.38 6.04
C ARG A 274 6.39 17.73 4.56
N ASP A 275 5.46 18.60 4.24
CA ASP A 275 5.33 19.26 2.95
C ASP A 275 6.30 20.44 2.87
N GLY A 276 6.91 20.61 1.71
CA GLY A 276 7.77 21.74 1.38
C GLY A 276 7.45 22.31 0.01
N GLY A 277 7.41 23.64 -0.08
CA GLY A 277 7.11 24.36 -1.32
C GLY A 277 5.63 24.53 -1.64
N GLY A 278 4.73 24.00 -0.80
CA GLY A 278 3.29 24.10 -0.97
C GLY A 278 2.60 24.76 0.22
N PHE A 279 2.12 23.94 1.17
CA PHE A 279 1.26 24.38 2.25
C PHE A 279 1.95 24.43 3.61
N ASP A 280 3.21 24.02 3.69
CA ASP A 280 4.03 23.91 4.92
C ASP A 280 3.31 23.14 6.05
N GLN A 281 2.64 22.04 5.66
CA GLN A 281 1.92 21.18 6.58
C GLN A 281 2.79 20.04 7.09
N THR A 282 2.44 19.56 8.27
CA THR A 282 3.03 18.35 8.86
C THR A 282 1.94 17.37 9.26
N ARG A 283 2.27 16.08 9.16
CA ARG A 283 1.44 14.98 9.67
C ARG A 283 2.28 14.11 10.59
N GLN A 284 1.68 13.69 11.68
CA GLN A 284 2.28 12.78 12.66
C GLN A 284 1.27 11.68 12.97
N THR A 285 1.66 10.45 12.77
CA THR A 285 0.81 9.29 13.05
C THR A 285 1.58 8.29 13.89
N ALA A 286 0.99 7.87 15.00
CA ALA A 286 1.54 6.85 15.88
C ALA A 286 0.52 5.73 16.07
N ALA A 287 0.98 4.49 16.08
CA ALA A 287 0.13 3.34 16.34
C ALA A 287 0.80 2.34 17.27
N VAL A 288 -0.02 1.66 18.06
CA VAL A 288 0.35 0.50 18.87
C VAL A 288 -0.73 -0.56 18.72
N GLY A 289 -0.33 -1.82 18.67
CA GLY A 289 -1.26 -2.93 18.56
C GLY A 289 -0.69 -4.23 19.10
N TYR A 290 -1.58 -5.17 19.33
CA TYR A 290 -1.24 -6.53 19.70
C TYR A 290 -2.03 -7.50 18.83
N ASP A 291 -1.31 -8.40 18.17
CA ASP A 291 -1.85 -9.45 17.31
C ASP A 291 -1.65 -10.81 18.00
N TYR A 292 -2.73 -11.53 18.26
CA TYR A 292 -2.75 -12.79 18.99
C TYR A 292 -3.22 -13.92 18.09
N PRO A 293 -2.36 -14.91 17.74
CA PRO A 293 -2.74 -16.04 16.92
C PRO A 293 -3.63 -17.03 17.72
N LEU A 294 -4.84 -17.26 17.24
CA LEU A 294 -5.70 -18.33 17.71
C LEU A 294 -5.36 -19.67 17.04
N SER A 295 -4.88 -19.59 15.79
CA SER A 295 -4.43 -20.73 15.01
C SER A 295 -3.42 -20.27 13.95
N ARG A 296 -2.97 -21.20 13.09
CA ARG A 296 -2.11 -20.85 11.93
C ARG A 296 -2.79 -19.93 10.90
N ARG A 297 -4.13 -19.87 10.91
CA ARG A 297 -4.93 -19.14 9.92
C ARG A 297 -5.81 -18.08 10.53
N THR A 298 -5.93 -18.02 11.85
CA THR A 298 -6.86 -17.13 12.53
C THR A 298 -6.14 -16.39 13.64
N ASP A 299 -6.27 -15.11 13.65
CA ASP A 299 -5.77 -14.22 14.70
C ASP A 299 -6.83 -13.20 15.13
N ILE A 300 -6.73 -12.75 16.37
CA ILE A 300 -7.47 -11.61 16.92
C ILE A 300 -6.48 -10.53 17.25
N TYR A 301 -6.89 -9.29 17.08
CA TYR A 301 -6.01 -8.15 17.36
C TYR A 301 -6.75 -7.02 18.05
N ALA A 302 -5.98 -6.20 18.74
CA ALA A 302 -6.42 -4.90 19.23
C ALA A 302 -5.39 -3.85 18.85
N ALA A 303 -5.82 -2.69 18.40
CA ALA A 303 -4.92 -1.63 18.01
C ALA A 303 -5.50 -0.24 18.26
N TYR A 304 -4.59 0.72 18.45
CA TYR A 304 -4.85 2.14 18.57
C TYR A 304 -3.94 2.91 17.62
N LEU A 305 -4.51 3.93 16.97
CA LEU A 305 -3.79 4.86 16.11
C LEU A 305 -4.19 6.28 16.47
N TYR A 306 -3.18 7.11 16.68
CA TYR A 306 -3.26 8.57 16.77
C TYR A 306 -2.79 9.20 15.48
N ASP A 307 -3.50 10.20 14.96
CA ASP A 307 -3.15 10.92 13.74
C ASP A 307 -3.38 12.43 13.94
N HIS A 308 -2.37 13.20 13.62
CA HIS A 308 -2.43 14.66 13.75
C HIS A 308 -1.84 15.33 12.53
N ILE A 309 -2.57 16.29 12.02
CA ILE A 309 -2.18 17.17 10.94
C ILE A 309 -2.18 18.57 11.46
N SER A 310 -1.17 19.35 11.08
CA SER A 310 -1.08 20.77 11.45
C SER A 310 -2.36 21.49 11.06
N ASN A 311 -2.82 22.37 11.96
CA ASN A 311 -4.05 23.16 11.80
C ASN A 311 -5.37 22.37 11.83
N GLN A 312 -5.35 21.09 12.23
CA GLN A 312 -6.55 20.27 12.38
C GLN A 312 -6.65 19.66 13.77
N SER A 313 -7.88 19.32 14.22
CA SER A 313 -8.05 18.51 15.42
C SER A 313 -7.53 17.10 15.19
N SER A 314 -6.90 16.51 16.19
CA SER A 314 -6.35 15.17 16.09
C SER A 314 -7.43 14.12 15.83
N GLY A 315 -7.04 13.10 15.08
CA GLY A 315 -7.77 11.87 14.85
C GLY A 315 -7.34 10.78 15.83
N ASN A 316 -8.25 9.85 16.10
CA ASN A 316 -7.98 8.67 16.92
C ASN A 316 -8.79 7.50 16.36
N THR A 317 -8.13 6.36 16.17
CA THR A 317 -8.78 5.12 15.74
C THR A 317 -8.40 4.02 16.72
N TYR A 318 -9.38 3.29 17.23
CA TYR A 318 -9.13 2.14 18.10
C TYR A 318 -10.17 1.07 17.87
N GLY A 319 -9.75 -0.16 17.97
CA GLY A 319 -10.66 -1.28 17.76
C GLY A 319 -10.02 -2.63 18.03
N VAL A 320 -10.89 -3.61 17.99
CA VAL A 320 -10.55 -5.03 18.04
C VAL A 320 -11.07 -5.72 16.81
N GLY A 321 -10.35 -6.71 16.32
CA GLY A 321 -10.76 -7.40 15.10
C GLY A 321 -10.33 -8.85 15.07
N LEU A 322 -10.83 -9.53 14.06
CA LEU A 322 -10.54 -10.95 13.78
C LEU A 322 -10.18 -11.07 12.30
N ARG A 323 -9.07 -11.73 12.04
CA ARG A 323 -8.64 -12.08 10.68
C ARG A 323 -8.60 -13.60 10.52
N ALA A 324 -9.23 -14.12 9.46
CA ALA A 324 -9.21 -15.52 9.10
C ALA A 324 -8.73 -15.71 7.67
N LYS A 325 -7.74 -16.58 7.47
CA LYS A 325 -7.14 -16.94 6.16
C LYS A 325 -7.63 -18.32 5.73
N PHE A 326 -7.90 -18.50 4.43
CA PHE A 326 -8.38 -19.77 3.85
C PHE A 326 -7.68 -20.12 2.54
#